data_d891dce177f188d87cda2f1e4aa9d522
#
_entry.id   d891dce177f188d87cda2f1e4aa9d522
#
_cell.length_a   1.000
_cell.length_b   1.000
_cell.length_c   1.000
_cell.angle_alpha   90.00
_cell.angle_beta   90.00
_cell.angle_gamma   90.00
#
_symmetry.space_group_name_H-M   'P 1'
#
loop_
_entity.id
_entity.type
_entity.pdbx_description
1 polymer ?
#
loop_
_entity_poly.entity_id
_entity_poly.type
_entity_poly.pdbx_seq_one_letter_code
_entity_poly.pdbx_strand_id
1 'polypeptide(L)'
;MSDLGHLLEFRAGGFTTQMFASPAVQAAYRVMLEGDIPEAEARFRRIIDENPRDHEAIAGLAVCTAEDGGRFLTAEKLAQQSVKMAPKSAAGYIALGYIHLRGSRLEEGYRYLMKAKHLAPRDPRLAAGFAIYDRERPPVIADLSRLHPVNRALGGVRAGLRSPTQRAVGLGCLAVTVYMASALIG
;
A
#
# COMPACT_ATOMS: atom_id res chain seq x y z
N MET A 1 18.92 5.12 3.60
CA MET A 1 18.55 4.44 2.32
C MET A 1 17.05 4.28 2.37
N SER A 2 16.34 5.14 1.63
CA SER A 2 14.89 5.07 1.52
C SER A 2 14.52 3.76 0.85
N ASP A 3 13.65 3.00 1.48
CA ASP A 3 13.21 1.69 1.00
C ASP A 3 12.17 1.88 -0.13
N LEU A 4 12.65 2.46 -1.23
CA LEU A 4 11.87 2.70 -2.45
C LEU A 4 11.37 1.41 -3.13
N GLY A 5 11.81 0.24 -2.63
CA GLY A 5 11.35 -1.06 -3.11
C GLY A 5 9.84 -1.22 -3.09
N HIS A 6 9.14 -0.49 -2.21
CA HIS A 6 7.68 -0.54 -2.12
C HIS A 6 6.96 0.19 -3.24
N LEU A 7 7.55 1.26 -3.72
CA LEU A 7 7.02 2.00 -4.86
C LEU A 7 7.21 1.20 -6.16
N LEU A 8 8.22 0.32 -6.22
CA LEU A 8 8.45 -0.56 -7.38
C LEU A 8 7.37 -1.64 -7.53
N GLU A 9 6.71 -2.05 -6.45
CA GLU A 9 5.55 -2.96 -6.55
C GLU A 9 4.34 -2.29 -7.20
N PHE A 10 4.19 -0.98 -7.10
CA PHE A 10 3.22 -0.22 -7.89
C PHE A 10 3.48 -0.32 -9.40
N ARG A 11 4.74 -0.40 -9.79
CA ARG A 11 5.15 -0.50 -11.19
C ARG A 11 4.74 -1.83 -11.84
N ALA A 12 4.77 -2.92 -11.09
CA ALA A 12 4.35 -4.24 -11.54
C ALA A 12 2.83 -4.39 -11.70
N GLY A 13 2.03 -3.57 -11.00
CA GLY A 13 0.57 -3.61 -11.00
C GLY A 13 -0.13 -2.92 -12.16
N GLY A 14 0.62 -2.39 -13.15
CA GLY A 14 0.04 -1.73 -14.33
C GLY A 14 -0.74 -0.46 -13.96
N PHE A 15 -0.02 0.63 -13.75
CA PHE A 15 -0.61 1.98 -13.66
C PHE A 15 -1.29 2.31 -15.00
N THR A 16 -2.58 2.02 -15.12
CA THR A 16 -3.32 2.33 -16.33
C THR A 16 -3.72 3.80 -16.35
N THR A 17 -3.61 4.39 -17.52
CA THR A 17 -3.85 5.81 -17.85
C THR A 17 -5.25 6.31 -17.42
N GLN A 18 -6.18 5.40 -17.15
CA GLN A 18 -7.58 5.70 -16.84
C GLN A 18 -7.87 6.03 -15.36
N MET A 19 -6.88 5.93 -14.47
CA MET A 19 -7.10 6.05 -13.03
C MET A 19 -7.14 7.48 -12.50
N PHE A 20 -6.51 8.41 -13.21
CA PHE A 20 -6.40 9.79 -12.76
C PHE A 20 -7.18 10.71 -13.70
N ALA A 21 -7.94 11.63 -13.12
CA ALA A 21 -8.69 12.62 -13.89
C ALA A 21 -7.79 13.56 -14.70
N SER A 22 -6.52 13.75 -14.27
CA SER A 22 -5.56 14.66 -14.89
C SER A 22 -4.31 13.94 -15.35
N PRO A 23 -3.87 14.11 -16.63
CA PRO A 23 -2.60 13.60 -17.12
C PRO A 23 -1.38 14.14 -16.35
N ALA A 24 -1.46 15.38 -15.85
CA ALA A 24 -0.42 16.00 -15.05
C ALA A 24 -0.20 15.27 -13.72
N VAL A 25 -1.29 14.93 -13.02
CA VAL A 25 -1.26 14.12 -11.79
C VAL A 25 -0.64 12.75 -12.08
N GLN A 26 -1.02 12.11 -13.18
CA GLN A 26 -0.46 10.83 -13.56
C GLN A 26 1.06 10.92 -13.81
N ALA A 27 1.52 11.97 -14.51
CA ALA A 27 2.94 12.19 -14.74
C ALA A 27 3.72 12.40 -13.43
N ALA A 28 3.14 13.14 -12.46
CA ALA A 28 3.73 13.35 -11.15
C ALA A 28 3.83 12.03 -10.36
N TYR A 29 2.79 11.20 -10.36
CA TYR A 29 2.84 9.86 -9.75
C TYR A 29 3.89 8.96 -10.40
N ARG A 30 4.08 9.03 -11.72
CA ARG A 30 5.11 8.25 -12.41
C ARG A 30 6.51 8.62 -11.90
N VAL A 31 6.81 9.90 -11.80
CA VAL A 31 8.10 10.38 -11.27
C VAL A 31 8.31 9.94 -9.82
N MET A 32 7.26 10.00 -8.99
CA MET A 32 7.30 9.49 -7.62
C MET A 32 7.66 8.00 -7.59
N LEU A 33 7.10 7.19 -8.51
CA LEU A 33 7.35 5.75 -8.61
C LEU A 33 8.74 5.43 -9.17
N GLU A 34 9.35 6.35 -9.92
CA GLU A 34 10.74 6.26 -10.38
C GLU A 34 11.72 6.58 -9.24
N GLY A 35 11.22 7.10 -8.12
CA GLY A 35 11.98 7.36 -6.91
C GLY A 35 12.48 8.81 -6.77
N ASP A 36 12.15 9.67 -7.73
CA ASP A 36 12.48 11.09 -7.66
C ASP A 36 11.41 11.85 -6.85
N ILE A 37 11.48 11.70 -5.54
CA ILE A 37 10.52 12.32 -4.62
C ILE A 37 10.55 13.85 -4.68
N PRO A 38 11.73 14.53 -4.73
CA PRO A 38 11.76 15.99 -4.84
C PRO A 38 11.10 16.52 -6.11
N GLU A 39 11.35 15.92 -7.26
CA GLU A 39 10.73 16.32 -8.52
C GLU A 39 9.22 16.02 -8.52
N ALA A 40 8.81 14.88 -8.00
CA ALA A 40 7.39 14.55 -7.85
C ALA A 40 6.67 15.56 -6.95
N GLU A 41 7.28 15.94 -5.81
CA GLU A 41 6.75 16.96 -4.90
C GLU A 41 6.59 18.30 -5.61
N ALA A 42 7.58 18.73 -6.39
CA ALA A 42 7.53 19.97 -7.15
C ALA A 42 6.39 19.95 -8.19
N ARG A 43 6.18 18.82 -8.88
CA ARG A 43 5.08 18.66 -9.84
C ARG A 43 3.71 18.71 -9.16
N PHE A 44 3.53 17.99 -8.04
CA PHE A 44 2.27 18.05 -7.30
C PHE A 44 1.97 19.45 -6.80
N ARG A 45 2.98 20.21 -6.32
CA ARG A 45 2.81 21.61 -5.90
C ARG A 45 2.34 22.48 -7.05
N ARG A 46 2.97 22.38 -8.23
CA ARG A 46 2.55 23.13 -9.42
C ARG A 46 1.11 22.82 -9.80
N ILE A 47 0.70 21.55 -9.78
CA ILE A 47 -0.70 21.18 -10.06
C ILE A 47 -1.66 21.82 -9.05
N ILE A 48 -1.28 21.83 -7.77
CA ILE A 48 -2.10 22.44 -6.71
C ILE A 48 -2.15 23.96 -6.85
N ASP A 49 -1.07 24.61 -7.28
CA ASP A 49 -1.04 26.06 -7.55
C ASP A 49 -1.99 26.43 -8.70
N GLU A 50 -2.06 25.61 -9.75
CA GLU A 50 -2.98 25.77 -10.88
C GLU A 50 -4.43 25.39 -10.51
N ASN A 51 -4.60 24.32 -9.72
CA ASN A 51 -5.91 23.84 -9.25
C ASN A 51 -5.87 23.45 -7.76
N PRO A 52 -6.12 24.38 -6.85
CA PRO A 52 -6.08 24.15 -5.40
C PRO A 52 -7.09 23.11 -4.89
N ARG A 53 -8.04 22.69 -5.73
CA ARG A 53 -9.05 21.68 -5.40
C ARG A 53 -8.75 20.30 -5.97
N ASP A 54 -7.60 20.09 -6.57
CA ASP A 54 -7.20 18.76 -7.06
C ASP A 54 -6.81 17.85 -5.88
N HIS A 55 -7.79 17.11 -5.41
CA HIS A 55 -7.64 16.20 -4.27
C HIS A 55 -6.66 15.05 -4.55
N GLU A 56 -6.50 14.62 -5.81
CA GLU A 56 -5.51 13.60 -6.20
C GLU A 56 -4.09 14.14 -6.09
N ALA A 57 -3.86 15.38 -6.55
CA ALA A 57 -2.56 16.04 -6.42
C ALA A 57 -2.19 16.27 -4.94
N ILE A 58 -3.15 16.69 -4.12
CA ILE A 58 -2.95 16.86 -2.67
C ILE A 58 -2.61 15.52 -2.00
N ALA A 59 -3.27 14.43 -2.39
CA ALA A 59 -2.96 13.10 -1.88
C ALA A 59 -1.55 12.64 -2.29
N GLY A 60 -1.14 12.90 -3.54
CA GLY A 60 0.22 12.64 -4.01
C GLY A 60 1.27 13.44 -3.27
N LEU A 61 1.03 14.75 -3.08
CA LEU A 61 1.89 15.63 -2.29
C LEU A 61 2.05 15.12 -0.84
N ALA A 62 0.98 14.61 -0.24
CA ALA A 62 1.01 14.04 1.10
C ALA A 62 1.97 12.84 1.18
N VAL A 63 1.94 11.95 0.19
CA VAL A 63 2.85 10.79 0.12
C VAL A 63 4.30 11.25 -0.04
N CYS A 64 4.60 12.19 -0.96
CA CYS A 64 5.94 12.76 -1.13
C CYS A 64 6.44 13.39 0.18
N THR A 65 5.59 14.17 0.86
CA THR A 65 5.93 14.82 2.14
C THR A 65 6.27 13.81 3.23
N ALA A 66 5.64 12.63 3.24
CA ALA A 66 5.95 11.56 4.20
C ALA A 66 7.29 10.89 3.88
N GLU A 67 7.64 10.75 2.60
CA GLU A 67 8.91 10.16 2.16
C GLU A 67 10.08 11.13 2.34
N ASP A 68 9.87 12.44 2.14
CA ASP A 68 10.90 13.45 2.32
C ASP A 68 11.08 13.81 3.81
N GLY A 69 12.06 13.17 4.46
CA GLY A 69 12.44 13.45 5.84
C GLY A 69 11.43 13.05 6.91
N GLY A 70 10.41 12.22 6.59
CA GLY A 70 9.48 11.68 7.58
C GLY A 70 8.53 12.72 8.19
N ARG A 71 8.14 13.75 7.46
CA ARG A 71 7.22 14.80 7.90
C ARG A 71 5.77 14.32 8.04
N PHE A 72 5.56 13.24 8.81
CA PHE A 72 4.30 12.51 8.91
C PHE A 72 3.11 13.35 9.34
N LEU A 73 3.26 14.29 10.29
CA LEU A 73 2.17 15.15 10.74
C LEU A 73 1.68 16.09 9.63
N THR A 74 2.60 16.66 8.86
CA THR A 74 2.24 17.52 7.72
C THR A 74 1.60 16.71 6.61
N ALA A 75 2.17 15.54 6.30
CA ALA A 75 1.64 14.61 5.32
C ALA A 75 0.21 14.16 5.69
N GLU A 76 -0.04 13.83 6.95
CA GLU A 76 -1.36 13.44 7.43
C GLU A 76 -2.39 14.56 7.26
N LYS A 77 -2.03 15.82 7.59
CA LYS A 77 -2.91 16.97 7.37
C LYS A 77 -3.28 17.16 5.90
N LEU A 78 -2.31 17.04 4.99
CA LEU A 78 -2.55 17.10 3.54
C LEU A 78 -3.48 15.98 3.08
N ALA A 79 -3.23 14.74 3.50
CA ALA A 79 -4.08 13.62 3.14
C ALA A 79 -5.51 13.77 3.71
N GLN A 80 -5.66 14.28 4.93
CA GLN A 80 -6.97 14.61 5.52
C GLN A 80 -7.68 15.73 4.72
N GLN A 81 -6.94 16.72 4.23
CA GLN A 81 -7.47 17.75 3.36
C GLN A 81 -8.03 17.15 2.07
N SER A 82 -7.28 16.24 1.41
CA SER A 82 -7.76 15.51 0.23
C SER A 82 -9.07 14.75 0.53
N VAL A 83 -9.15 14.06 1.68
CA VAL A 83 -10.39 13.36 2.10
C VAL A 83 -11.55 14.32 2.31
N LYS A 84 -11.32 15.48 2.93
CA LYS A 84 -12.38 16.49 3.15
C LYS A 84 -12.91 17.05 1.83
N MET A 85 -12.03 17.24 0.85
CA MET A 85 -12.41 17.74 -0.48
C MET A 85 -13.19 16.72 -1.30
N ALA A 86 -12.78 15.45 -1.22
CA ALA A 86 -13.40 14.37 -1.99
C ALA A 86 -13.61 13.11 -1.13
N PRO A 87 -14.60 13.09 -0.23
CA PRO A 87 -14.79 11.99 0.71
C PRO A 87 -15.21 10.67 0.05
N LYS A 88 -15.63 10.71 -1.21
CA LYS A 88 -15.95 9.53 -2.03
C LYS A 88 -14.77 9.06 -2.91
N SER A 89 -13.66 9.80 -2.95
CA SER A 89 -12.43 9.38 -3.63
C SER A 89 -11.59 8.49 -2.73
N ALA A 90 -10.94 7.48 -3.32
CA ALA A 90 -10.02 6.61 -2.60
C ALA A 90 -8.66 7.26 -2.31
N ALA A 91 -8.27 8.29 -3.08
CA ALA A 91 -6.92 8.86 -3.08
C ALA A 91 -6.43 9.30 -1.69
N GLY A 92 -7.22 10.15 -1.01
CA GLY A 92 -6.86 10.62 0.33
C GLY A 92 -6.79 9.50 1.36
N TYR A 93 -7.65 8.49 1.26
CA TYR A 93 -7.61 7.32 2.17
C TYR A 93 -6.41 6.42 1.88
N ILE A 94 -6.00 6.25 0.63
CA ILE A 94 -4.77 5.53 0.26
C ILE A 94 -3.56 6.26 0.83
N ALA A 95 -3.49 7.58 0.66
CA ALA A 95 -2.41 8.39 1.22
C ALA A 95 -2.35 8.29 2.75
N LEU A 96 -3.50 8.41 3.46
CA LEU A 96 -3.56 8.19 4.91
C LEU A 96 -3.09 6.79 5.29
N GLY A 97 -3.58 5.76 4.59
CA GLY A 97 -3.17 4.38 4.81
C GLY A 97 -1.65 4.22 4.71
N TYR A 98 -1.06 4.76 3.65
CA TYR A 98 0.37 4.73 3.43
C TYR A 98 1.15 5.46 4.54
N ILE A 99 0.78 6.70 4.85
CA ILE A 99 1.42 7.54 5.87
C ILE A 99 1.41 6.85 7.25
N HIS A 100 0.27 6.27 7.64
CA HIS A 100 0.15 5.55 8.91
C HIS A 100 1.02 4.29 8.93
N LEU A 101 1.06 3.52 7.84
CA LEU A 101 1.94 2.35 7.74
C LEU A 101 3.42 2.74 7.86
N ARG A 102 3.83 3.80 7.18
CA ARG A 102 5.21 4.33 7.26
C ARG A 102 5.55 4.86 8.66
N GLY A 103 4.55 5.41 9.37
CA GLY A 103 4.66 5.84 10.76
C GLY A 103 4.50 4.72 11.80
N SER A 104 4.56 3.43 11.38
CA SER A 104 4.40 2.25 12.24
C SER A 104 3.03 2.13 12.94
N ARG A 105 2.02 2.87 12.47
CA ARG A 105 0.64 2.81 12.95
C ARG A 105 -0.17 1.84 12.09
N LEU A 106 0.09 0.54 12.26
CA LEU A 106 -0.37 -0.51 11.35
C LEU A 106 -1.90 -0.65 11.31
N GLU A 107 -2.57 -0.57 12.45
CA GLU A 107 -4.02 -0.74 12.53
C GLU A 107 -4.77 0.41 11.85
N GLU A 108 -4.34 1.65 12.11
CA GLU A 108 -4.90 2.82 11.46
C GLU A 108 -4.66 2.77 9.95
N GLY A 109 -3.43 2.46 9.54
CA GLY A 109 -3.07 2.30 8.13
C GLY A 109 -3.96 1.28 7.44
N TYR A 110 -4.15 0.11 8.06
CA TYR A 110 -5.05 -0.93 7.55
C TYR A 110 -6.50 -0.47 7.43
N ARG A 111 -7.03 0.24 8.45
CA ARG A 111 -8.41 0.77 8.42
C ARG A 111 -8.62 1.73 7.26
N TYR A 112 -7.68 2.65 7.01
CA TYR A 112 -7.76 3.57 5.88
C TYR A 112 -7.67 2.86 4.54
N LEU A 113 -6.79 1.87 4.39
CA LEU A 113 -6.71 1.07 3.17
C LEU A 113 -7.99 0.27 2.92
N MET A 114 -8.61 -0.27 3.95
CA MET A 114 -9.90 -0.96 3.82
C MET A 114 -11.01 0.00 3.38
N LYS A 115 -11.04 1.23 3.92
CA LYS A 115 -11.99 2.25 3.47
C LYS A 115 -11.76 2.64 2.01
N ALA A 116 -10.51 2.83 1.60
CA ALA A 116 -10.16 3.08 0.22
C ALA A 116 -10.59 1.92 -0.71
N LYS A 117 -10.40 0.67 -0.27
CA LYS A 117 -10.82 -0.52 -1.01
C LYS A 117 -12.32 -0.59 -1.23
N HIS A 118 -13.13 -0.14 -0.27
CA HIS A 118 -14.59 -0.06 -0.47
C HIS A 118 -14.98 0.98 -1.51
N LEU A 119 -14.22 2.09 -1.61
CA LEU A 119 -14.49 3.16 -2.57
C LEU A 119 -13.99 2.81 -3.99
N ALA A 120 -12.82 2.21 -4.10
CA ALA A 120 -12.18 1.85 -5.35
C ALA A 120 -11.48 0.48 -5.26
N PRO A 121 -12.22 -0.65 -5.36
CA PRO A 121 -11.67 -2.00 -5.13
C PRO A 121 -10.55 -2.39 -6.10
N ARG A 122 -10.50 -1.76 -7.27
CA ARG A 122 -9.53 -2.07 -8.35
C ARG A 122 -8.37 -1.07 -8.42
N ASP A 123 -8.27 -0.13 -7.46
CA ASP A 123 -7.17 0.82 -7.43
C ASP A 123 -5.84 0.08 -7.17
N PRO A 124 -4.85 0.09 -8.10
CA PRO A 124 -3.60 -0.65 -7.96
C PRO A 124 -2.76 -0.16 -6.78
N ARG A 125 -2.91 1.10 -6.34
CA ARG A 125 -2.21 1.65 -5.18
C ARG A 125 -2.55 0.88 -3.89
N LEU A 126 -3.73 0.25 -3.82
CA LEU A 126 -4.12 -0.59 -2.70
C LEU A 126 -3.25 -1.83 -2.55
N ALA A 127 -2.83 -2.45 -3.66
CA ALA A 127 -2.00 -3.65 -3.62
C ALA A 127 -0.70 -3.40 -2.87
N ALA A 128 -0.04 -2.28 -3.17
CA ALA A 128 1.19 -1.89 -2.48
C ALA A 128 0.95 -1.55 -0.99
N GLY A 129 -0.10 -0.78 -0.68
CA GLY A 129 -0.46 -0.50 0.72
C GLY A 129 -0.67 -1.77 1.53
N PHE A 130 -1.38 -2.74 0.98
CA PHE A 130 -1.58 -4.03 1.63
C PHE A 130 -0.30 -4.87 1.71
N ALA A 131 0.58 -4.83 0.71
CA ALA A 131 1.89 -5.50 0.77
C ALA A 131 2.77 -4.94 1.90
N ILE A 132 2.81 -3.61 2.06
CA ILE A 132 3.48 -2.96 3.19
C ILE A 132 2.90 -3.44 4.51
N TYR A 133 1.57 -3.41 4.68
CA TYR A 133 0.91 -3.89 5.89
C TYR A 133 1.28 -5.34 6.20
N ASP A 134 1.23 -6.24 5.20
CA ASP A 134 1.55 -7.66 5.40
C ASP A 134 2.99 -7.88 5.82
N ARG A 135 3.91 -7.05 5.31
CA ARG A 135 5.31 -7.10 5.70
C ARG A 135 5.53 -6.55 7.11
N GLU A 136 4.87 -5.45 7.47
CA GLU A 136 5.10 -4.73 8.73
C GLU A 136 4.32 -5.29 9.92
N ARG A 137 3.26 -6.09 9.70
CA ARG A 137 2.46 -6.65 10.79
C ARG A 137 3.26 -7.64 11.68
N PRO A 138 2.86 -7.86 12.94
CA PRO A 138 3.56 -8.73 13.89
C PRO A 138 3.86 -10.12 13.34
N PRO A 139 4.92 -10.78 13.83
CA PRO A 139 5.23 -12.18 13.45
C PRO A 139 4.09 -13.11 13.83
N VAL A 140 4.00 -14.28 13.16
CA VAL A 140 2.95 -15.26 13.44
C VAL A 140 3.16 -15.90 14.81
N ILE A 141 4.42 -16.18 15.17
CA ILE A 141 4.83 -16.67 16.50
C ILE A 141 5.53 -15.51 17.20
N ALA A 142 4.92 -15.00 18.27
CA ALA A 142 5.39 -13.80 18.99
C ALA A 142 6.79 -13.96 19.59
N ASP A 143 7.11 -15.15 20.10
CA ASP A 143 8.38 -15.43 20.78
C ASP A 143 9.57 -15.61 19.81
N LEU A 144 9.29 -15.73 18.51
CA LEU A 144 10.33 -15.84 17.49
C LEU A 144 10.51 -14.51 16.76
N SER A 145 11.75 -14.15 16.45
CA SER A 145 12.03 -12.97 15.66
C SER A 145 11.30 -13.03 14.31
N ARG A 146 10.98 -11.87 13.74
CA ARG A 146 10.32 -11.77 12.44
C ARG A 146 11.15 -12.40 11.31
N LEU A 147 12.48 -12.31 11.40
CA LEU A 147 13.42 -12.87 10.44
C LEU A 147 13.63 -14.39 10.62
N HIS A 148 13.12 -14.96 11.69
CA HIS A 148 13.24 -16.40 11.93
C HIS A 148 12.62 -17.21 10.77
N PRO A 149 13.27 -18.26 10.25
CA PRO A 149 12.78 -19.03 9.09
C PRO A 149 11.32 -19.48 9.20
N VAL A 150 10.92 -19.93 10.39
CA VAL A 150 9.54 -20.38 10.67
C VAL A 150 8.56 -19.21 10.55
N ASN A 151 8.84 -18.04 11.13
CA ASN A 151 7.98 -16.86 10.99
C ASN A 151 7.91 -16.36 9.55
N ARG A 152 9.01 -16.43 8.79
CA ARG A 152 9.01 -16.09 7.37
C ARG A 152 8.12 -17.03 6.56
N ALA A 153 8.25 -18.35 6.79
CA ALA A 153 7.42 -19.35 6.12
C ALA A 153 5.93 -19.17 6.46
N LEU A 154 5.59 -19.06 7.75
CA LEU A 154 4.22 -18.86 8.21
C LEU A 154 3.65 -17.50 7.77
N GLY A 155 4.48 -16.46 7.75
CA GLY A 155 4.12 -15.14 7.22
C GLY A 155 3.79 -15.19 5.74
N GLY A 156 4.55 -15.96 4.94
CA GLY A 156 4.29 -16.23 3.53
C GLY A 156 2.97 -16.98 3.32
N VAL A 157 2.73 -18.02 4.09
CA VAL A 157 1.44 -18.75 4.06
C VAL A 157 0.28 -17.83 4.43
N ARG A 158 0.42 -17.02 5.49
CA ARG A 158 -0.58 -16.04 5.91
C ARG A 158 -0.87 -14.99 4.83
N ALA A 159 0.15 -14.53 4.11
CA ALA A 159 -0.02 -13.59 3.00
C ALA A 159 -0.69 -14.26 1.80
N GLY A 160 -0.30 -15.49 1.47
CA GLY A 160 -0.88 -16.28 0.37
C GLY A 160 -2.35 -16.65 0.57
N LEU A 161 -2.80 -16.83 1.81
CA LEU A 161 -4.21 -17.14 2.13
C LEU A 161 -5.14 -15.91 2.01
N ARG A 162 -4.66 -14.76 1.58
CA ARG A 162 -5.45 -13.53 1.50
C ARG A 162 -6.40 -13.49 0.31
N SER A 163 -6.04 -14.09 -0.83
CA SER A 163 -6.91 -14.18 -2.00
C SER A 163 -7.75 -15.45 -1.98
N PRO A 164 -9.02 -15.43 -2.46
CA PRO A 164 -9.88 -16.61 -2.49
C PRO A 164 -9.29 -17.74 -3.36
N THR A 165 -8.64 -17.41 -4.46
CA THR A 165 -7.96 -18.39 -5.34
C THR A 165 -6.76 -19.02 -4.65
N GLN A 166 -5.96 -18.25 -3.93
CA GLN A 166 -4.79 -18.75 -3.18
C GLN A 166 -5.21 -19.56 -1.95
N ARG A 167 -6.36 -19.26 -1.32
CA ARG A 167 -6.93 -20.09 -0.26
C ARG A 167 -7.28 -21.47 -0.77
N ALA A 168 -7.91 -21.58 -1.94
CA ALA A 168 -8.26 -22.85 -2.55
C ALA A 168 -7.01 -23.71 -2.86
N VAL A 169 -5.97 -23.08 -3.42
CA VAL A 169 -4.69 -23.76 -3.71
C VAL A 169 -3.98 -24.15 -2.40
N GLY A 170 -3.91 -23.27 -1.42
CA GLY A 170 -3.26 -23.55 -0.12
C GLY A 170 -3.95 -24.67 0.64
N LEU A 171 -5.28 -24.72 0.67
CA LEU A 171 -6.05 -25.82 1.27
C LEU A 171 -5.87 -27.13 0.50
N GLY A 172 -5.81 -27.08 -0.83
CA GLY A 172 -5.53 -28.26 -1.65
C GLY A 172 -4.14 -28.86 -1.38
N CYS A 173 -3.09 -28.03 -1.32
CA CYS A 173 -1.74 -28.47 -0.97
C CYS A 173 -1.67 -29.07 0.44
N LEU A 174 -2.39 -28.48 1.41
CA LEU A 174 -2.42 -28.96 2.80
C LEU A 174 -3.12 -30.31 2.88
N ALA A 175 -4.22 -30.52 2.16
CA ALA A 175 -4.94 -31.80 2.09
C ALA A 175 -4.07 -32.91 1.46
N VAL A 176 -3.34 -32.59 0.39
CA VAL A 176 -2.41 -33.54 -0.26
C VAL A 176 -1.26 -33.92 0.68
N THR A 177 -0.66 -32.93 1.39
CA THR A 177 0.42 -33.26 2.35
C THR A 177 -0.05 -34.09 3.51
N VAL A 178 -1.24 -33.82 4.05
CA VAL A 178 -1.84 -34.65 5.12
C VAL A 178 -2.14 -36.05 4.62
N TYR A 179 -2.69 -36.18 3.41
CA TYR A 179 -2.97 -37.51 2.81
C TYR A 179 -1.68 -38.33 2.59
N MET A 180 -0.64 -37.67 2.03
CA MET A 180 0.66 -38.34 1.83
C MET A 180 1.33 -38.75 3.16
N ALA A 181 1.22 -37.89 4.19
CA ALA A 181 1.75 -38.20 5.52
C ALA A 181 0.98 -39.40 6.17
N SER A 182 -0.34 -39.45 6.02
CA SER A 182 -1.14 -40.56 6.54
C SER A 182 -0.86 -41.88 5.81
N ALA A 183 -0.58 -41.83 4.51
CA ALA A 183 -0.24 -43.02 3.70
C ALA A 183 1.18 -43.54 3.99
N LEU A 184 2.07 -42.76 4.60
CA LEU A 184 3.41 -43.17 5.01
C LEU A 184 3.49 -43.76 6.42
N ILE A 185 2.45 -43.55 7.23
CA ILE A 185 2.39 -44.01 8.65
C ILE A 185 1.48 -45.21 8.80
N GLY A 186 0.65 -45.56 7.81
CA GLY A 186 -0.20 -46.75 7.75
C GLY A 186 0.41 -47.84 6.88
#